data_5e427af3b07ff6548624fea91cb5f25b
#
_entry.id   5e427af3b07ff6548624fea91cb5f25b
#
_cell.length_a   1.000
_cell.length_b   1.000
_cell.length_c   1.000
_cell.angle_alpha   90.00
_cell.angle_beta   90.00
_cell.angle_gamma   90.00
#
_symmetry.space_group_name_H-M   'P 1'
#
loop_
_entity.id
_entity.type
_entity.pdbx_description
1 polymer ?
#
loop_
_entity_poly.entity_id
_entity_poly.type
_entity_poly.pdbx_seq_one_letter_code
_entity_poly.pdbx_strand_id
1 'polypeptide(L)'
;LRSGSIINPFYDLSSNIVKLSLASYLCDLANELTDEGGDDDSVMRLLLNSLYLLGKEKRDARIIKAVFELRSAAISGYCPELSYCAYCREPYADVMYLDVMGGKLICTDCLSKKSSKTVEISKEFEYVPEASILCGLSPSALAAARYIVNAEDSRVFSFELKDNGETD
;
A
#
# COMPACT_ATOMS: atom_id res chain seq x y z
N LEU A 1 17.15 -3.35 34.44
CA LEU A 1 17.48 -3.06 33.04
C LEU A 1 18.83 -3.76 32.75
N ARG A 2 18.79 -4.75 31.83
CA ARG A 2 20.00 -5.34 31.26
C ARG A 2 20.57 -4.37 30.23
N SER A 3 21.90 -4.30 30.10
CA SER A 3 22.58 -3.43 29.15
C SER A 3 22.13 -3.72 27.72
N GLY A 4 21.66 -2.69 26.99
CA GLY A 4 21.39 -2.75 25.57
C GLY A 4 22.56 -2.15 24.78
N SER A 5 22.81 -2.64 23.57
CA SER A 5 23.75 -2.03 22.63
C SER A 5 22.98 -1.55 21.39
N ILE A 6 23.34 -0.37 20.87
CA ILE A 6 22.78 0.15 19.62
C ILE A 6 23.44 -0.59 18.47
N ILE A 7 22.65 -1.30 17.65
CA ILE A 7 23.13 -1.99 16.46
C ILE A 7 23.25 -1.02 15.27
N ASN A 8 22.23 -0.19 15.05
CA ASN A 8 22.24 0.83 13.99
C ASN A 8 21.48 2.07 14.50
N PRO A 9 22.14 3.22 14.63
CA PRO A 9 21.49 4.45 15.10
C PRO A 9 20.76 5.23 14.01
N PHE A 10 20.81 4.81 12.73
CA PHE A 10 20.16 5.45 11.59
C PHE A 10 20.43 6.97 11.48
N TYR A 11 21.64 7.42 11.76
CA TYR A 11 22.00 8.87 11.72
C TYR A 11 21.70 9.53 10.38
N ASP A 12 21.76 8.79 9.27
CA ASP A 12 21.45 9.29 7.92
C ASP A 12 20.04 9.86 7.80
N LEU A 13 19.09 9.41 8.65
CA LEU A 13 17.71 9.89 8.66
C LEU A 13 17.59 11.30 9.25
N SER A 14 18.41 11.63 10.25
CA SER A 14 18.36 12.93 10.93
C SER A 14 18.91 14.09 10.10
N SER A 15 19.60 13.81 9.00
CA SER A 15 20.16 14.83 8.10
C SER A 15 19.13 15.59 7.28
N ASN A 16 17.90 15.07 7.15
CA ASN A 16 16.84 15.63 6.33
C ASN A 16 15.48 15.50 7.03
N ILE A 17 14.80 16.64 7.20
CA ILE A 17 13.50 16.68 7.92
C ILE A 17 12.43 15.81 7.26
N VAL A 18 12.42 15.70 5.93
CA VAL A 18 11.45 14.87 5.20
C VAL A 18 11.70 13.38 5.50
N LYS A 19 12.97 12.94 5.49
CA LYS A 19 13.32 11.56 5.84
C LYS A 19 12.98 11.26 7.30
N LEU A 20 13.29 12.18 8.20
CA LEU A 20 13.01 12.02 9.62
C LEU A 20 11.50 11.90 9.88
N SER A 21 10.70 12.78 9.25
CA SER A 21 9.24 12.76 9.37
C SER A 21 8.64 11.47 8.80
N LEU A 22 9.13 11.02 7.65
CA LEU A 22 8.68 9.75 7.08
C LEU A 22 9.09 8.56 7.97
N ALA A 23 10.32 8.55 8.47
CA ALA A 23 10.77 7.49 9.38
C ALA A 23 9.92 7.42 10.66
N SER A 24 9.59 8.57 11.26
CA SER A 24 8.69 8.64 12.41
C SER A 24 7.30 8.09 12.07
N TYR A 25 6.74 8.51 10.93
CA TYR A 25 5.45 8.00 10.45
C TYR A 25 5.47 6.46 10.28
N LEU A 26 6.52 5.89 9.69
CA LEU A 26 6.63 4.43 9.51
C LEU A 26 6.72 3.70 10.86
N CYS A 27 7.44 4.28 11.84
CA CYS A 27 7.51 3.73 13.20
C CYS A 27 6.15 3.76 13.90
N ASP A 28 5.43 4.88 13.81
CA ASP A 28 4.10 5.03 14.41
C ASP A 28 3.12 4.03 13.79
N LEU A 29 3.12 3.90 12.45
CA LEU A 29 2.27 2.93 11.77
C LEU A 29 2.62 1.48 12.13
N ALA A 30 3.91 1.15 12.24
CA ALA A 30 4.33 -0.18 12.71
C ALA A 30 3.81 -0.45 14.11
N ASN A 31 3.91 0.52 15.02
CA ASN A 31 3.44 0.38 16.40
C ASN A 31 1.93 0.17 16.49
N GLU A 32 1.13 0.81 15.62
CA GLU A 32 -0.33 0.64 15.57
C GLU A 32 -0.75 -0.75 15.00
N LEU A 33 0.10 -1.34 14.17
CA LEU A 33 -0.21 -2.60 13.49
C LEU A 33 0.34 -3.83 14.23
N THR A 34 1.18 -3.64 15.25
CA THR A 34 1.76 -4.74 16.03
C THR A 34 1.08 -4.88 17.38
N ASP A 35 0.63 -6.08 17.72
CA ASP A 35 0.04 -6.37 19.03
C ASP A 35 1.10 -6.62 20.08
N GLU A 36 0.85 -6.23 21.34
CA GLU A 36 1.72 -6.54 22.46
C GLU A 36 1.81 -8.07 22.67
N GLY A 37 2.97 -8.64 22.31
CA GLY A 37 3.26 -10.08 22.49
C GLY A 37 3.02 -10.94 21.26
N GLY A 38 2.68 -10.35 20.09
CA GLY A 38 2.65 -11.03 18.80
C GLY A 38 4.05 -11.34 18.26
N ASP A 39 4.16 -12.35 17.41
CA ASP A 39 5.39 -12.69 16.69
C ASP A 39 5.47 -11.88 15.38
N ASP A 40 5.58 -10.54 15.53
CA ASP A 40 5.47 -9.57 14.43
C ASP A 40 6.81 -9.32 13.70
N ASP A 41 7.62 -10.37 13.57
CA ASP A 41 8.92 -10.32 12.89
C ASP A 41 8.82 -9.70 11.47
N SER A 42 7.73 -9.95 10.74
CA SER A 42 7.55 -9.47 9.37
C SER A 42 7.37 -7.95 9.29
N VAL A 43 6.57 -7.35 10.17
CA VAL A 43 6.39 -5.88 10.22
C VAL A 43 7.68 -5.21 10.65
N MET A 44 8.37 -5.78 11.66
CA MET A 44 9.64 -5.24 12.12
C MET A 44 10.73 -5.31 11.05
N ARG A 45 10.83 -6.42 10.30
CA ARG A 45 11.77 -6.55 9.17
C ARG A 45 11.45 -5.55 8.06
N LEU A 46 10.17 -5.39 7.73
CA LEU A 46 9.72 -4.40 6.76
C LEU A 46 10.11 -2.98 7.19
N LEU A 47 9.91 -2.63 8.47
CA LEU A 47 10.31 -1.34 9.03
C LEU A 47 11.81 -1.11 8.92
N LEU A 48 12.63 -2.05 9.40
CA LEU A 48 14.08 -1.92 9.38
C LEU A 48 14.63 -1.78 7.94
N ASN A 49 14.09 -2.56 6.99
CA ASN A 49 14.44 -2.46 5.57
C ASN A 49 14.04 -1.10 4.99
N SER A 50 12.86 -0.60 5.31
CA SER A 50 12.36 0.70 4.85
C SER A 50 13.23 1.85 5.37
N LEU A 51 13.56 1.85 6.66
CA LEU A 51 14.45 2.84 7.28
C LEU A 51 15.86 2.80 6.67
N TYR A 52 16.38 1.62 6.40
CA TYR A 52 17.68 1.46 5.74
C TYR A 52 17.68 2.04 4.33
N LEU A 53 16.67 1.71 3.51
CA LEU A 53 16.57 2.22 2.13
C LEU A 53 16.37 3.73 2.11
N LEU A 54 15.58 4.27 3.03
CA LEU A 54 15.33 5.70 3.20
C LEU A 54 16.60 6.44 3.61
N GLY A 55 17.34 5.92 4.58
CA GLY A 55 18.61 6.51 5.04
C GLY A 55 19.65 6.54 3.94
N LYS A 56 19.78 5.47 3.16
CA LYS A 56 20.78 5.34 2.09
C LYS A 56 20.33 5.92 0.75
N GLU A 57 19.14 6.52 0.65
CA GLU A 57 18.59 7.08 -0.60
C GLU A 57 18.58 6.08 -1.77
N LYS A 58 18.46 4.79 -1.47
CA LYS A 58 18.47 3.74 -2.49
C LYS A 58 17.16 3.63 -3.26
N ARG A 59 16.11 4.26 -2.77
CA ARG A 59 14.79 4.33 -3.40
C ARG A 59 14.10 5.64 -3.09
N ASP A 60 13.20 6.06 -3.98
CA ASP A 60 12.33 7.22 -3.75
C ASP A 60 11.50 7.03 -2.47
N ALA A 61 11.45 8.06 -1.65
CA ALA A 61 10.75 8.04 -0.35
C ALA A 61 9.25 7.75 -0.51
N ARG A 62 8.62 8.18 -1.62
CA ARG A 62 7.21 7.91 -1.92
C ARG A 62 6.98 6.43 -2.20
N ILE A 63 7.92 5.78 -2.89
CA ILE A 63 7.85 4.34 -3.16
C ILE A 63 8.03 3.56 -1.85
N ILE A 64 8.99 3.96 -1.01
CA ILE A 64 9.19 3.32 0.31
C ILE A 64 7.92 3.41 1.13
N LYS A 65 7.29 4.60 1.19
CA LYS A 65 6.03 4.82 1.88
C LYS A 65 4.93 3.89 1.37
N ALA A 66 4.69 3.89 0.05
CA ALA A 66 3.62 3.09 -0.57
C ALA A 66 3.83 1.58 -0.35
N VAL A 67 5.07 1.09 -0.48
CA VAL A 67 5.40 -0.32 -0.20
C VAL A 67 5.13 -0.67 1.24
N PHE A 68 5.58 0.19 2.17
CA PHE A 68 5.39 -0.04 3.59
C PHE A 68 3.90 -0.11 3.96
N GLU A 69 3.10 0.89 3.55
CA GLU A 69 1.67 0.97 3.84
C GLU A 69 0.91 -0.26 3.29
N LEU A 70 1.14 -0.59 2.01
CA LEU A 70 0.42 -1.69 1.38
C LEU A 70 0.87 -3.06 1.93
N ARG A 71 2.17 -3.25 2.16
CA ARG A 71 2.68 -4.51 2.69
C ARG A 71 2.32 -4.74 4.15
N SER A 72 2.40 -3.70 4.99
CA SER A 72 2.00 -3.80 6.39
C SER A 72 0.51 -4.08 6.52
N ALA A 73 -0.35 -3.43 5.71
CA ALA A 73 -1.76 -3.75 5.64
C ALA A 73 -2.00 -5.22 5.26
N ALA A 74 -1.25 -5.75 4.27
CA ALA A 74 -1.36 -7.14 3.84
C ALA A 74 -0.94 -8.12 4.95
N ILE A 75 0.16 -7.84 5.67
CA ILE A 75 0.63 -8.66 6.80
C ILE A 75 -0.39 -8.66 7.94
N SER A 76 -1.00 -7.50 8.23
CA SER A 76 -1.99 -7.35 9.31
C SER A 76 -3.40 -7.83 8.93
N GLY A 77 -3.58 -8.48 7.76
CA GLY A 77 -4.87 -9.04 7.34
C GLY A 77 -5.83 -8.05 6.66
N TYR A 78 -5.39 -6.81 6.40
CA TYR A 78 -6.17 -5.76 5.70
C TYR A 78 -5.82 -5.66 4.22
N CYS A 79 -5.37 -6.77 3.61
CA CYS A 79 -4.99 -6.80 2.20
C CYS A 79 -6.20 -6.51 1.30
N PRO A 80 -6.15 -5.49 0.42
CA PRO A 80 -7.20 -5.29 -0.56
C PRO A 80 -7.23 -6.42 -1.60
N GLU A 81 -8.41 -6.71 -2.14
CA GLU A 81 -8.57 -7.66 -3.25
C GLU A 81 -8.10 -7.01 -4.56
N LEU A 82 -6.91 -7.38 -5.02
CA LEU A 82 -6.26 -6.82 -6.19
C LEU A 82 -6.27 -7.75 -7.40
N SER A 83 -6.89 -8.93 -7.33
CA SER A 83 -6.81 -9.93 -8.38
C SER A 83 -7.68 -9.60 -9.59
N TYR A 84 -8.88 -9.04 -9.37
CA TYR A 84 -9.87 -8.80 -10.42
C TYR A 84 -10.88 -7.71 -10.04
N CYS A 85 -11.62 -7.23 -11.04
CA CYS A 85 -12.76 -6.34 -10.80
C CYS A 85 -13.84 -7.05 -9.96
N ALA A 86 -14.33 -6.40 -8.92
CA ALA A 86 -15.33 -6.94 -8.00
C ALA A 86 -16.68 -7.26 -8.69
N TYR A 87 -16.96 -6.64 -9.85
CA TYR A 87 -18.25 -6.77 -10.56
C TYR A 87 -18.21 -7.72 -11.75
N CYS A 88 -17.24 -7.57 -12.66
CA CYS A 88 -17.16 -8.38 -13.88
C CYS A 88 -16.09 -9.47 -13.82
N ARG A 89 -15.29 -9.51 -12.75
CA ARG A 89 -14.19 -10.47 -12.57
C ARG A 89 -13.04 -10.32 -13.57
N GLU A 90 -13.03 -9.26 -14.37
CA GLU A 90 -11.92 -8.99 -15.29
C GLU A 90 -10.66 -8.64 -14.50
N PRO A 91 -9.51 -9.32 -14.75
CA PRO A 91 -8.28 -9.09 -13.99
C PRO A 91 -7.50 -7.87 -14.47
N TYR A 92 -7.76 -7.38 -15.70
CA TYR A 92 -7.03 -6.28 -16.32
C TYR A 92 -7.98 -5.32 -17.02
N ALA A 93 -7.65 -4.04 -16.98
CA ALA A 93 -8.23 -2.97 -17.77
C ALA A 93 -7.19 -1.86 -17.92
N ASP A 94 -7.39 -0.95 -18.86
CA ASP A 94 -6.49 0.20 -19.08
C ASP A 94 -6.31 1.03 -17.80
N VAL A 95 -7.39 1.20 -17.05
CA VAL A 95 -7.38 1.79 -15.71
C VAL A 95 -8.25 0.93 -14.79
N MET A 96 -7.68 0.55 -13.66
CA MET A 96 -8.42 -0.06 -12.56
C MET A 96 -8.50 0.93 -11.40
N TYR A 97 -9.65 1.02 -10.78
CA TYR A 97 -9.86 1.88 -9.62
C TYR A 97 -9.87 1.03 -8.35
N LEU A 98 -9.02 1.38 -7.40
CA LEU A 98 -9.08 0.84 -6.06
C LEU A 98 -10.10 1.66 -5.24
N ASP A 99 -11.15 1.02 -4.80
CA ASP A 99 -12.02 1.51 -3.74
C ASP A 99 -11.30 1.30 -2.41
N VAL A 100 -10.71 2.38 -1.88
CA VAL A 100 -9.87 2.30 -0.67
C VAL A 100 -10.67 1.85 0.53
N MET A 101 -11.91 2.31 0.67
CA MET A 101 -12.76 1.96 1.81
C MET A 101 -13.31 0.52 1.70
N GLY A 102 -13.60 0.09 0.48
CA GLY A 102 -14.12 -1.25 0.22
C GLY A 102 -13.04 -2.31 0.02
N GLY A 103 -11.76 -1.92 -0.08
CA GLY A 103 -10.64 -2.85 -0.29
C GLY A 103 -10.75 -3.67 -1.58
N LYS A 104 -11.33 -3.13 -2.66
CA LYS A 104 -11.64 -3.87 -3.89
C LYS A 104 -11.36 -3.07 -5.16
N LEU A 105 -11.10 -3.78 -6.26
CA LEU A 105 -10.89 -3.19 -7.57
C LEU A 105 -12.20 -3.06 -8.36
N ILE A 106 -12.30 -1.98 -9.14
CA ILE A 106 -13.41 -1.71 -10.07
C ILE A 106 -12.80 -1.27 -11.40
N CYS A 107 -13.15 -1.93 -12.51
CA CYS A 107 -12.71 -1.49 -13.83
C CYS A 107 -13.51 -0.28 -14.32
N THR A 108 -12.96 0.46 -15.28
CA THR A 108 -13.58 1.66 -15.88
C THR A 108 -15.00 1.38 -16.40
N ASP A 109 -15.21 0.23 -17.06
CA ASP A 109 -16.51 -0.14 -17.63
C ASP A 109 -17.59 -0.38 -16.56
N CYS A 110 -17.21 -1.01 -15.47
CA CYS A 110 -18.15 -1.24 -14.37
C CYS A 110 -18.43 0.05 -13.59
N LEU A 111 -17.42 0.92 -13.46
CA LEU A 111 -17.58 2.21 -12.81
C LEU A 111 -18.52 3.12 -13.61
N SER A 112 -18.37 3.20 -14.94
CA SER A 112 -19.23 3.98 -15.82
C SER A 112 -20.68 3.47 -15.82
N LYS A 113 -20.89 2.16 -15.82
CA LYS A 113 -22.24 1.55 -15.72
C LYS A 113 -22.92 1.86 -14.37
N LYS A 114 -22.16 1.97 -13.30
CA LYS A 114 -22.69 2.40 -11.98
C LYS A 114 -23.15 3.86 -11.99
N SER A 115 -22.36 4.74 -12.60
CA SER A 115 -22.71 6.18 -12.72
C SER A 115 -23.95 6.43 -13.57
N SER A 116 -24.27 5.53 -14.51
CA SER A 116 -25.44 5.64 -15.40
C SER A 116 -26.75 5.11 -14.79
N LYS A 117 -26.67 4.37 -13.68
CA LYS A 117 -27.84 3.81 -12.98
C LYS A 117 -28.21 4.60 -11.72
N THR A 118 -28.32 5.90 -11.85
CA THR A 118 -29.09 6.70 -10.88
C THR A 118 -30.55 6.63 -11.32
N VAL A 119 -31.30 5.71 -10.78
CA VAL A 119 -32.74 5.53 -10.67
C VAL A 119 -33.12 4.09 -10.97
N GLU A 120 -33.11 3.28 -9.93
CA GLU A 120 -34.19 2.39 -9.53
C GLU A 120 -33.75 1.64 -8.28
N ILE A 121 -34.31 2.06 -7.15
CA ILE A 121 -34.09 1.49 -5.84
C ILE A 121 -34.87 0.18 -5.77
N SER A 122 -34.22 -0.94 -5.99
CA SER A 122 -34.69 -2.20 -5.45
C SER A 122 -33.98 -2.47 -4.12
N LYS A 123 -34.81 -2.53 -3.10
CA LYS A 123 -34.49 -2.76 -1.71
C LYS A 123 -33.84 -4.12 -1.52
N GLU A 124 -32.53 -4.16 -1.44
CA GLU A 124 -31.80 -5.15 -0.67
C GLU A 124 -30.55 -4.47 -0.13
N PHE A 125 -30.31 -4.62 1.15
CA PHE A 125 -29.31 -3.96 1.97
C PHE A 125 -27.90 -4.19 1.39
N GLU A 126 -27.43 -3.30 0.52
CA GLU A 126 -26.01 -3.15 0.27
C GLU A 126 -25.61 -1.75 0.74
N TYR A 127 -24.92 -1.71 1.87
CA TYR A 127 -24.32 -0.50 2.42
C TYR A 127 -23.36 0.08 1.35
N VAL A 128 -23.79 1.10 0.66
CA VAL A 128 -22.92 1.92 -0.18
C VAL A 128 -22.43 3.05 0.73
N PRO A 129 -21.17 3.05 1.15
CA PRO A 129 -20.64 4.19 1.87
C PRO A 129 -20.73 5.41 0.96
N GLU A 130 -21.34 6.49 1.46
CA GLU A 130 -21.53 7.76 0.73
C GLU A 130 -20.23 8.46 0.31
N ALA A 131 -19.08 7.92 0.64
CA ALA A 131 -17.76 8.45 0.28
C ALA A 131 -16.77 7.31 -0.02
N SER A 132 -16.94 6.62 -1.15
CA SER A 132 -15.84 5.75 -1.63
C SER A 132 -14.71 6.63 -2.19
N ILE A 133 -13.53 6.49 -1.60
CA ILE A 133 -12.31 7.10 -2.12
C ILE A 133 -11.77 6.17 -3.21
N LEU A 134 -11.87 6.61 -4.46
CA LEU A 134 -11.38 5.84 -5.62
C LEU A 134 -9.99 6.33 -6.02
N CYS A 135 -9.04 5.41 -6.07
CA CYS A 135 -7.69 5.66 -6.55
C CYS A 135 -7.49 4.95 -7.89
N GLY A 136 -7.25 5.71 -8.97
CA GLY A 136 -6.95 5.15 -10.30
C GLY A 136 -5.55 4.53 -10.31
N LEU A 137 -5.46 3.29 -10.75
CA LEU A 137 -4.21 2.53 -10.88
C LEU A 137 -3.94 2.28 -12.36
N SER A 138 -2.79 2.73 -12.84
CA SER A 138 -2.26 2.31 -14.14
C SER A 138 -1.93 0.81 -14.12
N PRO A 139 -1.80 0.15 -15.28
CA PRO A 139 -1.39 -1.26 -15.34
C PRO A 139 -0.08 -1.54 -14.61
N SER A 140 0.89 -0.63 -14.70
CA SER A 140 2.17 -0.74 -13.99
C SER A 140 2.01 -0.59 -12.47
N ALA A 141 1.21 0.35 -12.01
CA ALA A 141 0.92 0.55 -10.59
C ALA A 141 0.16 -0.66 -10.00
N LEU A 142 -0.82 -1.19 -10.73
CA LEU A 142 -1.54 -2.41 -10.31
C LEU A 142 -0.62 -3.63 -10.24
N ALA A 143 0.25 -3.81 -11.24
CA ALA A 143 1.23 -4.90 -11.24
C ALA A 143 2.19 -4.79 -10.05
N ALA A 144 2.67 -3.58 -9.74
CA ALA A 144 3.50 -3.32 -8.58
C ALA A 144 2.75 -3.60 -7.26
N ALA A 145 1.50 -3.16 -7.13
CA ALA A 145 0.68 -3.42 -5.94
C ALA A 145 0.48 -4.92 -5.72
N ARG A 146 0.15 -5.67 -6.78
CA ARG A 146 0.05 -7.15 -6.73
C ARG A 146 1.35 -7.80 -6.33
N TYR A 147 2.48 -7.31 -6.85
CA TYR A 147 3.80 -7.80 -6.46
C TYR A 147 4.06 -7.56 -4.98
N ILE A 148 3.84 -6.34 -4.47
CA ILE A 148 4.10 -5.95 -3.08
C ILE A 148 3.34 -6.83 -2.10
N VAL A 149 2.06 -7.10 -2.34
CA VAL A 149 1.24 -7.90 -1.41
C VAL A 149 1.62 -9.39 -1.41
N ASN A 150 2.19 -9.91 -2.52
CA ASN A 150 2.51 -11.33 -2.67
C ASN A 150 4.02 -11.64 -2.54
N ALA A 151 4.89 -10.62 -2.54
CA ALA A 151 6.33 -10.82 -2.50
C ALA A 151 6.78 -11.41 -1.14
N GLU A 152 7.86 -12.18 -1.17
CA GLU A 152 8.60 -12.51 0.05
C GLU A 152 9.18 -11.25 0.69
N ASP A 153 9.28 -11.22 2.04
CA ASP A 153 9.76 -10.05 2.80
C ASP A 153 11.14 -9.57 2.35
N SER A 154 12.01 -10.50 1.94
CA SER A 154 13.36 -10.19 1.42
C SER A 154 13.35 -9.50 0.06
N ARG A 155 12.26 -9.60 -0.70
CA ARG A 155 12.15 -9.13 -2.09
C ARG A 155 11.11 -8.04 -2.31
N VAL A 156 10.39 -7.61 -1.27
CA VAL A 156 9.30 -6.65 -1.39
C VAL A 156 9.69 -5.34 -2.09
N PHE A 157 10.97 -4.96 -2.01
CA PHE A 157 11.53 -3.79 -2.71
C PHE A 157 12.24 -4.12 -4.03
N SER A 158 12.20 -5.35 -4.55
CA SER A 158 13.00 -5.78 -5.72
C SER A 158 12.29 -5.58 -7.06
N PHE A 159 11.34 -4.66 -7.17
CA PHE A 159 10.65 -4.30 -8.41
C PHE A 159 11.10 -2.93 -8.93
N GLU A 160 10.93 -2.70 -10.22
CA GLU A 160 11.13 -1.40 -10.86
C GLU A 160 9.81 -0.92 -11.47
N LEU A 161 9.44 0.32 -11.18
CA LEU A 161 8.36 0.99 -11.90
C LEU A 161 8.96 1.51 -13.21
N LYS A 162 8.45 1.02 -14.33
CA LYS A 162 8.73 1.67 -15.61
C LYS A 162 7.90 2.95 -15.63
N ASP A 163 8.56 4.09 -15.54
CA ASP A 163 7.94 5.36 -15.86
C ASP A 163 7.52 5.30 -17.34
N ASN A 164 6.25 5.06 -17.60
CA ASN A 164 5.66 5.47 -18.85
C ASN A 164 5.64 6.99 -18.77
N GLY A 165 6.66 7.62 -19.39
CA GLY A 165 6.83 9.06 -19.36
C GLY A 165 5.55 9.77 -19.79
N GLU A 166 4.79 10.22 -18.83
CA GLU A 166 3.88 11.32 -18.94
C GLU A 166 4.55 12.48 -18.19
N THR A 167 5.32 13.23 -18.97
CA THR A 167 5.52 14.64 -18.76
C THR A 167 4.15 15.32 -18.94
N ASP A 168 3.61 15.88 -17.85
CA ASP A 168 3.22 17.27 -17.62
C ASP A 168 2.46 17.40 -16.31
#